data_ed91101d4e937c2129e72e339df18712
#
_entry.id   ed91101d4e937c2129e72e339df18712
#
_cell.length_a   1.000
_cell.length_b   1.000
_cell.length_c   1.000
_cell.angle_alpha   90.00
_cell.angle_beta   90.00
_cell.angle_gamma   90.00
#
_symmetry.space_group_name_H-M   'P 1'
#
loop_
_entity.id
_entity.type
_entity.pdbx_description
1 polymer ?
#
loop_
_entity_poly.entity_id
_entity_poly.type
_entity_poly.pdbx_seq_one_letter_code
_entity_poly.pdbx_strand_id
1 'polypeptide(L)'
;MDKSKVLAFVTRKGSSNSHTAILARTMNIPALINIEYDDSMDGKMAVVDGKTGSLIVEPDADTLKKYQDQKDEELRQRAMLKELKGKTTETKSGHKIHLYANIGSTGDVASVLANDAEGIGIYRKINGYKTKNIYRKRF
;
A
#
# COMPACT_ATOMS: atom_id res chain seq x y z
N MET A 1 5.10 12.45 -14.57
CA MET A 1 5.89 11.35 -13.96
C MET A 1 5.18 10.03 -14.27
N ASP A 2 5.86 9.12 -14.91
CA ASP A 2 5.32 7.80 -15.23
C ASP A 2 5.28 6.96 -13.94
N LYS A 3 4.08 6.74 -13.42
CA LYS A 3 3.85 6.03 -12.15
C LYS A 3 4.33 4.58 -12.18
N SER A 4 4.42 3.97 -13.36
CA SER A 4 4.84 2.58 -13.52
C SER A 4 6.34 2.37 -13.25
N LYS A 5 7.12 3.45 -13.30
CA LYS A 5 8.57 3.44 -13.09
C LYS A 5 9.00 3.79 -11.66
N VAL A 6 8.04 4.20 -10.82
CA VAL A 6 8.35 4.57 -9.43
C VAL A 6 8.22 3.33 -8.54
N LEU A 7 9.33 2.89 -7.98
CA LEU A 7 9.37 1.70 -7.11
C LEU A 7 9.29 2.03 -5.63
N ALA A 8 9.75 3.22 -5.22
CA ALA A 8 9.74 3.67 -3.84
C ALA A 8 9.87 5.20 -3.76
N PHE A 9 9.58 5.76 -2.58
CA PHE A 9 9.91 7.15 -2.24
C PHE A 9 10.83 7.19 -1.03
N VAL A 10 11.82 8.07 -1.09
CA VAL A 10 12.68 8.40 0.05
C VAL A 10 12.73 9.91 0.17
N THR A 11 12.50 10.43 1.37
CA THR A 11 12.51 11.88 1.61
C THR A 11 13.36 12.25 2.83
N ARG A 12 14.13 13.33 2.71
CA ARG A 12 14.96 13.88 3.83
C ARG A 12 14.10 14.44 4.96
N LYS A 13 12.95 15.02 4.61
CA LYS A 13 11.98 15.59 5.56
C LYS A 13 10.58 15.18 5.17
N GLY A 14 9.75 14.94 6.14
CA GLY A 14 8.37 14.60 5.85
C GLY A 14 7.61 14.11 7.08
N SER A 15 6.32 13.95 6.90
CA SER A 15 5.44 13.32 7.87
C SER A 15 4.65 12.19 7.19
N SER A 16 4.10 11.30 7.99
CA SER A 16 3.23 10.22 7.52
C SER A 16 1.98 10.73 6.79
N ASN A 17 1.63 12.00 6.95
CA ASN A 17 0.51 12.67 6.30
C ASN A 17 0.93 13.58 5.14
N SER A 18 2.20 13.58 4.74
CA SER A 18 2.66 14.34 3.58
C SER A 18 2.04 13.82 2.28
N HIS A 19 1.98 14.66 1.26
CA HIS A 19 1.49 14.28 -0.06
C HIS A 19 2.26 13.08 -0.64
N THR A 20 3.57 13.02 -0.41
CA THR A 20 4.41 11.90 -0.84
C THR A 20 4.01 10.59 -0.14
N ALA A 21 3.78 10.63 1.17
CA ALA A 21 3.36 9.46 1.93
C ALA A 21 1.96 8.98 1.51
N ILE A 22 1.04 9.91 1.25
CA ILE A 22 -0.30 9.59 0.73
C ILE A 22 -0.19 8.95 -0.66
N LEU A 23 0.63 9.52 -1.54
CA LEU A 23 0.84 9.00 -2.89
C LEU A 23 1.44 7.59 -2.86
N ALA A 24 2.45 7.35 -2.03
CA ALA A 24 3.06 6.03 -1.87
C ALA A 24 2.04 4.98 -1.40
N ARG A 25 1.18 5.32 -0.44
CA ARG A 25 0.09 4.43 0.01
C ARG A 25 -0.89 4.12 -1.13
N THR A 26 -1.29 5.15 -1.89
CA THR A 26 -2.20 4.97 -3.04
C THR A 26 -1.58 4.08 -4.11
N MET A 27 -0.28 4.18 -4.32
CA MET A 27 0.47 3.36 -5.27
C MET A 27 0.87 1.99 -4.70
N ASN A 28 0.67 1.78 -3.40
CA ASN A 28 1.08 0.57 -2.66
C ASN A 28 2.58 0.25 -2.83
N ILE A 29 3.42 1.29 -2.74
CA ILE A 29 4.88 1.19 -2.80
C ILE A 29 5.50 1.69 -1.49
N PRO A 30 6.72 1.23 -1.13
CA PRO A 30 7.40 1.66 0.08
C PRO A 30 7.72 3.16 0.04
N ALA A 31 7.63 3.80 1.20
CA ALA A 31 8.06 5.19 1.40
C ALA A 31 8.81 5.32 2.71
N LEU A 32 10.00 5.88 2.65
CA LEU A 32 10.79 6.25 3.80
C LEU A 32 10.81 7.77 3.96
N ILE A 33 10.63 8.22 5.18
CA ILE A 33 10.68 9.65 5.54
C ILE A 33 11.78 9.88 6.56
N ASN A 34 12.31 11.10 6.57
CA ASN A 34 13.40 11.49 7.48
C ASN A 34 14.67 10.62 7.33
N ILE A 35 14.98 10.25 6.09
CA ILE A 35 16.22 9.54 5.75
C ILE A 35 17.22 10.54 5.19
N GLU A 36 18.40 10.58 5.76
CA GLU A 36 19.49 11.37 5.21
C GLU A 36 20.10 10.66 4.01
N TYR A 37 20.21 11.37 2.91
CA TYR A 37 20.88 10.92 1.68
C TYR A 37 21.50 12.13 0.99
N ASP A 38 22.48 11.89 0.16
CA ASP A 38 23.13 12.91 -0.65
C ASP A 38 23.02 12.62 -2.16
N ASP A 39 23.41 13.57 -2.95
CA ASP A 39 23.28 13.51 -4.41
C ASP A 39 24.27 12.50 -5.04
N SER A 40 25.28 12.01 -4.30
CA SER A 40 26.19 10.95 -4.74
C SER A 40 25.51 9.60 -4.90
N MET A 41 24.30 9.45 -4.37
CA MET A 41 23.50 8.24 -4.50
C MET A 41 22.70 8.16 -5.80
N ASP A 42 22.67 9.27 -6.57
CA ASP A 42 21.94 9.28 -7.85
C ASP A 42 22.56 8.30 -8.86
N GLY A 43 21.70 7.59 -9.55
CA GLY A 43 22.08 6.54 -10.50
C GLY A 43 22.56 5.21 -9.88
N LYS A 44 22.66 5.11 -8.55
CA LYS A 44 23.09 3.92 -7.86
C LYS A 44 21.95 2.95 -7.60
N MET A 45 22.28 1.64 -7.55
CA MET A 45 21.35 0.62 -7.10
C MET A 45 21.04 0.81 -5.62
N ALA A 46 19.75 0.75 -5.25
CA ALA A 46 19.33 0.86 -3.87
C ALA A 46 18.21 -0.13 -3.52
N VAL A 47 18.21 -0.59 -2.29
CA VAL A 47 17.10 -1.32 -1.67
C VAL A 47 16.38 -0.38 -0.71
N VAL A 48 15.05 -0.30 -0.85
CA VAL A 48 14.18 0.45 0.05
C VAL A 48 13.25 -0.54 0.75
N ASP A 49 13.47 -0.74 2.03
CA ASP A 49 12.64 -1.61 2.85
C ASP A 49 11.69 -0.80 3.73
N GLY A 50 10.42 -0.80 3.37
CA GLY A 50 9.37 -0.10 4.12
C GLY A 50 8.97 -0.78 5.43
N LYS A 51 9.37 -2.04 5.68
CA LYS A 51 9.07 -2.77 6.92
C LYS A 51 10.06 -2.42 8.02
N THR A 52 11.35 -2.42 7.67
CA THR A 52 12.43 -2.10 8.62
C THR A 52 12.75 -0.61 8.65
N GLY A 53 12.28 0.15 7.65
CA GLY A 53 12.61 1.56 7.51
C GLY A 53 14.03 1.80 6.99
N SER A 54 14.59 0.86 6.22
CA SER A 54 16.00 0.87 5.81
C SER A 54 16.15 1.28 4.34
N LEU A 55 17.17 2.11 4.09
CA LEU A 55 17.71 2.42 2.78
C LEU A 55 19.13 1.85 2.68
N ILE A 56 19.36 0.96 1.75
CA ILE A 56 20.68 0.36 1.49
C ILE A 56 21.10 0.75 0.08
N VAL A 57 22.17 1.52 -0.03
CA VAL A 57 22.73 1.96 -1.32
C VAL A 57 23.90 1.07 -1.68
N GLU A 58 23.99 0.69 -2.96
CA GLU A 58 24.99 -0.24 -3.48
C GLU A 58 25.07 -1.54 -2.63
N PRO A 59 23.94 -2.27 -2.44
CA PRO A 59 23.93 -3.50 -1.68
C PRO A 59 24.91 -4.50 -2.30
N ASP A 60 25.58 -5.27 -1.45
CA ASP A 60 26.35 -6.41 -1.93
C ASP A 60 25.46 -7.50 -2.55
N ALA A 61 26.06 -8.45 -3.23
CA ALA A 61 25.34 -9.48 -3.97
C ALA A 61 24.43 -10.34 -3.06
N ASP A 62 24.88 -10.63 -1.85
CA ASP A 62 24.14 -11.45 -0.89
C ASP A 62 22.92 -10.69 -0.32
N THR A 63 23.13 -9.42 0.02
CA THR A 63 22.05 -8.51 0.46
C THR A 63 21.02 -8.34 -0.65
N LEU A 64 21.46 -8.06 -1.88
CA LEU A 64 20.56 -7.89 -3.02
C LEU A 64 19.74 -9.14 -3.26
N LYS A 65 20.37 -10.32 -3.25
CA LYS A 65 19.69 -11.61 -3.42
C LYS A 65 18.66 -11.84 -2.33
N LYS A 66 19.01 -11.62 -1.06
CA LYS A 66 18.09 -11.74 0.07
C LYS A 66 16.82 -10.91 -0.12
N TYR A 67 16.96 -9.64 -0.51
CA TYR A 67 15.80 -8.76 -0.72
C TYR A 67 15.02 -9.10 -1.99
N GLN A 68 15.67 -9.67 -3.00
CA GLN A 68 15.00 -10.17 -4.20
C GLN A 68 14.12 -11.38 -3.86
N ASP A 69 14.66 -12.35 -3.12
CA ASP A 69 13.91 -13.53 -2.66
C ASP A 69 12.71 -13.11 -1.77
N GLN A 70 12.91 -12.14 -0.90
CA GLN A 70 11.83 -11.58 -0.07
C GLN A 70 10.73 -10.92 -0.91
N LYS A 71 11.10 -10.14 -1.92
CA LYS A 71 10.16 -9.51 -2.85
C LYS A 71 9.36 -10.57 -3.63
N ASP A 72 10.02 -11.61 -4.11
CA ASP A 72 9.38 -12.69 -4.86
C ASP A 72 8.38 -13.45 -3.98
N GLU A 73 8.73 -13.70 -2.72
CA GLU A 73 7.83 -14.32 -1.76
C GLU A 73 6.60 -13.43 -1.47
N GLU A 74 6.79 -12.12 -1.30
CA GLU A 74 5.67 -11.18 -1.13
C GLU A 74 4.76 -11.14 -2.36
N LEU A 75 5.33 -11.21 -3.56
CA LEU A 75 4.55 -11.27 -4.80
C LEU A 75 3.74 -12.56 -4.89
N ARG A 76 4.32 -13.72 -4.49
CA ARG A 76 3.60 -14.99 -4.42
C ARG A 76 2.45 -14.93 -3.42
N GLN A 77 2.68 -14.40 -2.22
CA GLN A 77 1.63 -14.23 -1.21
C GLN A 77 0.50 -13.33 -1.71
N ARG A 78 0.83 -12.21 -2.37
CA ARG A 78 -0.18 -11.35 -3.00
C ARG A 78 -0.96 -12.04 -4.12
N ALA A 79 -0.30 -12.89 -4.92
CA ALA A 79 -0.97 -13.66 -5.95
C ALA A 79 -1.94 -14.68 -5.34
N MET A 80 -1.53 -15.40 -4.29
CA MET A 80 -2.40 -16.33 -3.57
C MET A 80 -3.63 -15.62 -2.96
N LEU A 81 -3.44 -14.42 -2.40
CA LEU A 81 -4.57 -13.63 -1.89
C LEU A 81 -5.55 -13.21 -2.99
N LYS A 82 -5.05 -12.95 -4.20
CA LYS A 82 -5.92 -12.66 -5.36
C LYS A 82 -6.77 -13.86 -5.79
N GLU A 83 -6.30 -15.09 -5.56
CA GLU A 83 -7.07 -16.30 -5.85
C GLU A 83 -8.26 -16.51 -4.90
N LEU A 84 -8.24 -15.82 -3.74
CA LEU A 84 -9.38 -15.80 -2.82
C LEU A 84 -10.53 -14.91 -3.30
N LYS A 85 -10.28 -14.08 -4.31
CA LYS A 85 -11.28 -13.20 -4.91
C LYS A 85 -12.44 -14.00 -5.46
N GLY A 86 -13.66 -13.55 -5.20
CA GLY A 86 -14.90 -14.24 -5.60
C GLY A 86 -15.28 -15.43 -4.73
N LYS A 87 -14.48 -15.79 -3.71
CA LYS A 87 -14.83 -16.84 -2.76
C LYS A 87 -15.69 -16.28 -1.64
N THR A 88 -16.65 -17.08 -1.18
CA THR A 88 -17.47 -16.75 -0.01
C THR A 88 -16.59 -16.61 1.23
N THR A 89 -16.81 -15.53 1.98
CA THR A 89 -16.12 -15.29 3.24
C THR A 89 -16.93 -15.94 4.36
N GLU A 90 -16.52 -17.14 4.77
CA GLU A 90 -17.19 -17.94 5.79
C GLU A 90 -16.22 -18.39 6.86
N THR A 91 -16.71 -18.49 8.10
CA THR A 91 -15.99 -19.18 9.18
C THR A 91 -16.00 -20.69 8.94
N LYS A 92 -15.14 -21.42 9.66
CA LYS A 92 -15.16 -22.90 9.64
C LYS A 92 -16.49 -23.49 10.09
N SER A 93 -17.31 -22.74 10.82
CA SER A 93 -18.65 -23.11 11.27
C SER A 93 -19.77 -22.74 10.28
N GLY A 94 -19.42 -22.24 9.09
CA GLY A 94 -20.38 -21.85 8.05
C GLY A 94 -21.04 -20.49 8.23
N HIS A 95 -20.54 -19.68 9.19
CA HIS A 95 -21.07 -18.32 9.38
C HIS A 95 -20.49 -17.37 8.36
N LYS A 96 -21.33 -16.72 7.55
CA LYS A 96 -20.93 -15.74 6.54
C LYS A 96 -20.48 -14.43 7.19
N ILE A 97 -19.30 -13.95 6.82
CA ILE A 97 -18.74 -12.66 7.24
C ILE A 97 -18.84 -11.69 6.07
N HIS A 98 -19.42 -10.53 6.31
CA HIS A 98 -19.48 -9.46 5.30
C HIS A 98 -18.23 -8.60 5.35
N LEU A 99 -17.58 -8.41 4.19
CA LEU A 99 -16.40 -7.56 4.03
C LEU A 99 -16.80 -6.19 3.51
N TYR A 100 -16.56 -5.16 4.31
CA TYR A 100 -16.80 -3.77 3.93
C TYR A 100 -15.48 -3.00 3.87
N ALA A 101 -15.33 -2.15 2.85
CA ALA A 101 -14.17 -1.28 2.71
C ALA A 101 -14.37 0.08 3.39
N ASN A 102 -13.28 0.66 3.88
CA ASN A 102 -13.24 2.04 4.30
C ASN A 102 -12.64 2.88 3.18
N ILE A 103 -13.29 3.98 2.80
CA ILE A 103 -12.82 4.86 1.73
C ILE A 103 -12.68 6.30 2.21
N GLY A 104 -11.75 7.04 1.61
CA GLY A 104 -11.51 8.45 1.84
C GLY A 104 -12.06 9.36 0.74
N SER A 105 -12.30 8.80 -0.44
CA SER A 105 -12.80 9.52 -1.60
C SER A 105 -13.67 8.65 -2.49
N THR A 106 -14.44 9.27 -3.37
CA THR A 106 -15.20 8.54 -4.40
C THR A 106 -14.31 7.84 -5.42
N GLY A 107 -13.08 8.32 -5.61
CA GLY A 107 -12.08 7.67 -6.47
C GLY A 107 -11.64 6.28 -5.98
N ASP A 108 -11.82 5.98 -4.69
CA ASP A 108 -11.44 4.70 -4.10
C ASP A 108 -12.44 3.57 -4.44
N VAL A 109 -13.64 3.92 -4.94
CA VAL A 109 -14.71 2.94 -5.24
C VAL A 109 -14.26 1.89 -6.24
N ALA A 110 -13.51 2.27 -7.28
CA ALA A 110 -12.97 1.32 -8.25
C ALA A 110 -12.06 0.28 -7.59
N SER A 111 -11.25 0.72 -6.62
CA SER A 111 -10.36 -0.15 -5.84
C SER A 111 -11.15 -1.09 -4.92
N VAL A 112 -12.23 -0.60 -4.34
CA VAL A 112 -13.14 -1.37 -3.48
C VAL A 112 -13.78 -2.52 -4.26
N LEU A 113 -14.32 -2.23 -5.43
CA LEU A 113 -14.92 -3.22 -6.33
C LEU A 113 -13.86 -4.21 -6.84
N ALA A 114 -12.67 -3.70 -7.17
CA ALA A 114 -11.55 -4.53 -7.61
C ALA A 114 -11.06 -5.52 -6.54
N ASN A 115 -11.37 -5.31 -5.26
CA ASN A 115 -11.00 -6.17 -4.14
C ASN A 115 -12.18 -6.91 -3.50
N ASP A 116 -13.30 -7.04 -4.22
CA ASP A 116 -14.50 -7.79 -3.80
C ASP A 116 -15.10 -7.37 -2.46
N ALA A 117 -14.99 -6.10 -2.08
CA ALA A 117 -15.71 -5.64 -0.91
C ALA A 117 -17.21 -5.60 -1.21
N GLU A 118 -18.01 -6.14 -0.29
CA GLU A 118 -19.48 -6.23 -0.41
C GLU A 118 -20.19 -4.87 -0.18
N GLY A 119 -19.43 -3.83 0.17
CA GLY A 119 -19.94 -2.49 0.38
C GLY A 119 -18.94 -1.56 1.06
N ILE A 120 -19.40 -0.37 1.40
CA ILE A 120 -18.61 0.64 2.10
C ILE A 120 -19.05 0.68 3.56
N GLY A 121 -18.12 0.37 4.48
CA GLY A 121 -18.35 0.44 5.92
C GLY A 121 -18.22 1.87 6.44
N ILE A 122 -17.16 2.56 6.08
CA ILE A 122 -16.90 3.94 6.49
C ILE A 122 -16.48 4.77 5.26
N TYR A 123 -17.17 5.88 5.06
CA TYR A 123 -16.74 6.93 4.14
C TYR A 123 -16.22 8.13 4.94
N ARG A 124 -14.92 8.38 4.86
CA ARG A 124 -14.28 9.50 5.57
C ARG A 124 -13.81 10.55 4.56
N LYS A 125 -14.62 11.58 4.33
CA LYS A 125 -14.23 12.70 3.46
C LYS A 125 -13.14 13.52 4.16
N ILE A 126 -11.91 13.46 3.65
CA ILE A 126 -10.80 14.29 4.10
C ILE A 126 -10.90 15.64 3.36
N ASN A 127 -11.85 16.47 3.76
CA ASN A 127 -11.85 17.90 3.46
C ASN A 127 -12.34 18.60 4.72
N GLY A 128 -11.52 19.46 5.28
CA GLY A 128 -11.65 20.20 6.51
C GLY A 128 -13.07 20.30 7.08
N TYR A 129 -13.22 19.84 8.31
CA TYR A 129 -14.38 20.03 9.19
C TYR A 129 -15.67 19.29 8.84
N LYS A 130 -15.95 18.33 9.70
CA LYS A 130 -17.16 17.55 9.97
C LYS A 130 -17.17 16.14 9.39
N THR A 131 -16.95 15.21 10.30
CA THR A 131 -17.37 13.80 10.17
C THR A 131 -18.87 13.79 9.92
N LYS A 132 -19.29 13.60 8.67
CA LYS A 132 -20.69 13.36 8.34
C LYS A 132 -20.87 11.93 7.89
N ASN A 133 -21.61 11.22 8.73
CA ASN A 133 -22.44 10.04 8.46
C ASN A 133 -21.74 8.79 7.87
N ILE A 134 -21.78 7.77 8.71
CA ILE A 134 -21.57 6.37 8.35
C ILE A 134 -22.69 5.97 7.39
N TYR A 135 -22.38 5.79 6.12
CA TYR A 135 -23.31 5.22 5.16
C TYR A 135 -23.01 3.74 5.00
N ARG A 136 -23.90 2.90 5.54
CA ARG A 136 -23.95 1.49 5.21
C ARG A 136 -24.68 1.35 3.88
N LYS A 137 -23.97 1.32 2.75
CA LYS A 137 -24.57 1.02 1.46
C LYS A 137 -24.11 -0.37 1.02
N ARG A 138 -25.03 -1.31 0.92
CA ARG A 138 -24.82 -2.58 0.22
C ARG A 138 -24.90 -2.31 -1.29
N PHE A 139 -24.03 -2.93 -2.04
CA PHE A 139 -24.13 -3.01 -3.50
C PHE A 139 -24.97 -4.21 -3.88
#